data_facf27827574ce55c2f5fe55fda2218d
#
_entry.id   facf27827574ce55c2f5fe55fda2218d
#
_cell.length_a   1.000
_cell.length_b   1.000
_cell.length_c   1.000
_cell.angle_alpha   90.00
_cell.angle_beta   90.00
_cell.angle_gamma   90.00
#
_symmetry.space_group_name_H-M   'P 1'
#
loop_
_entity.id
_entity.type
_entity.pdbx_description
1 polymer ?
#
loop_
_entity_poly.entity_id
_entity_poly.type
_entity_poly.pdbx_seq_one_letter_code
_entity_poly.pdbx_strand_id
1 'polypeptide(L)'
;MSNQVLCCVVLCFLGANTVDGGITQSPKYLFRKEGQNVTLSCEQNLNHDAMYWYRQDPGQGLRLIYYSQIVNDFQKGDIAEGYSVSREKKESFPLTVTSAQKNPTAFYLCASSMFLPGGPADTQYFGPGTRLTVL
;
A
#
# COMPACT_ATOMS: atom_id res chain seq x y z
N MET A 1 -22.21 -13.52 12.75
CA MET A 1 -21.70 -13.56 12.62
C MET A 1 -21.40 -13.50 12.92
N SER A 2 -21.01 -13.21 13.16
CA SER A 2 -20.35 -13.08 13.11
C SER A 2 -19.89 -13.15 13.47
N ASN A 3 -19.74 -13.34 13.94
CA ASN A 3 -18.86 -13.49 14.16
C ASN A 3 -18.32 -14.07 13.85
N GLN A 4 -18.18 -14.47 13.37
CA GLN A 4 -17.28 -14.82 12.97
C GLN A 4 -16.69 -14.19 12.76
N VAL A 5 -16.93 -13.78 12.83
CA VAL A 5 -16.35 -12.94 12.69
C VAL A 5 -15.90 -12.51 13.80
N LEU A 6 -16.36 -12.69 14.67
CA LEU A 6 -15.87 -12.40 15.59
C LEU A 6 -15.06 -13.05 16.09
N CYS A 7 -15.37 -13.91 16.14
CA CYS A 7 -14.41 -14.65 16.53
C CYS A 7 -13.42 -14.53 15.65
N CYS A 8 -13.84 -14.72 14.68
CA CYS A 8 -13.01 -14.54 13.75
C CYS A 8 -12.42 -13.27 13.86
N VAL A 9 -13.01 -12.41 14.47
CA VAL A 9 -12.53 -11.18 14.60
C VAL A 9 -11.37 -11.23 15.41
N VAL A 10 -11.39 -11.84 16.50
CA VAL A 10 -10.32 -11.88 17.33
C VAL A 10 -9.24 -12.51 16.60
N LEU A 11 -9.53 -13.53 15.88
CA LEU A 11 -8.57 -14.13 15.14
C LEU A 11 -8.11 -13.21 14.15
N CYS A 12 -8.98 -12.45 13.67
CA CYS A 12 -8.66 -11.55 12.68
C CYS A 12 -7.77 -10.52 13.17
N PHE A 13 -7.78 -10.23 14.42
CA PHE A 13 -6.94 -9.33 14.91
C PHE A 13 -5.60 -9.84 14.80
N LEU A 14 -5.38 -11.07 15.08
CA LEU A 14 -4.15 -11.64 14.92
C LEU A 14 -3.85 -11.59 13.50
N GLY A 15 -4.82 -11.83 12.69
CA GLY A 15 -4.65 -11.81 11.29
C GLY A 15 -4.23 -10.48 10.77
N ALA A 16 -4.62 -9.46 11.46
CA ALA A 16 -4.32 -8.14 10.98
C ALA A 16 -2.85 -7.87 11.02
N ASN A 17 -2.12 -8.64 11.77
CA ASN A 17 -0.70 -8.47 11.81
C ASN A 17 0.01 -9.52 10.99
N THR A 18 -0.74 -10.28 10.22
CA THR A 18 -0.15 -11.29 9.40
C THR A 18 0.48 -10.65 8.19
N VAL A 19 1.65 -11.11 7.85
CA VAL A 19 2.34 -10.62 6.67
C VAL A 19 1.89 -11.47 5.50
N ASP A 20 1.37 -10.83 4.47
CA ASP A 20 0.90 -11.53 3.29
C ASP A 20 2.05 -11.53 2.30
N GLY A 21 2.71 -12.69 2.14
CA GLY A 21 3.83 -12.79 1.24
C GLY A 21 5.03 -11.97 1.66
N GLY A 22 5.16 -11.69 2.96
CA GLY A 22 6.29 -10.91 3.45
C GLY A 22 6.01 -9.41 3.52
N ILE A 23 4.82 -8.97 3.15
CA ILE A 23 4.47 -7.55 3.15
C ILE A 23 3.30 -7.31 4.07
N THR A 24 3.41 -6.28 4.90
CA THR A 24 2.37 -5.88 5.82
C THR A 24 1.84 -4.53 5.39
N GLN A 25 0.53 -4.41 5.30
CA GLN A 25 -0.12 -3.13 5.06
C GLN A 25 -1.09 -2.83 6.18
N SER A 26 -1.12 -1.59 6.62
CA SER A 26 -2.07 -1.17 7.63
C SER A 26 -2.46 0.29 7.42
N PRO A 27 -3.67 0.67 7.78
CA PRO A 27 -4.71 -0.22 8.30
C PRO A 27 -5.34 -1.04 7.19
N LYS A 28 -6.17 -2.01 7.54
CA LYS A 28 -6.87 -2.79 6.54
C LYS A 28 -8.02 -1.98 5.96
N TYR A 29 -8.69 -1.21 6.82
CA TYR A 29 -9.77 -0.32 6.41
C TYR A 29 -9.51 1.05 7.02
N LEU A 30 -9.75 2.09 6.27
CA LEU A 30 -9.54 3.44 6.75
C LEU A 30 -10.64 4.35 6.23
N PHE A 31 -11.20 5.17 7.12
CA PHE A 31 -12.20 6.14 6.72
C PHE A 31 -11.59 7.52 6.89
N ARG A 32 -11.86 8.39 5.94
CA ARG A 32 -11.32 9.73 5.93
C ARG A 32 -12.44 10.73 5.75
N LYS A 33 -12.36 11.83 6.48
CA LYS A 33 -13.24 12.93 6.20
C LYS A 33 -12.62 13.72 5.07
N GLU A 34 -13.48 14.37 4.28
CA GLU A 34 -13.00 15.11 3.15
C GLU A 34 -11.99 16.16 3.58
N GLY A 35 -10.92 16.29 2.86
CA GLY A 35 -9.90 17.29 3.15
C GLY A 35 -8.84 16.90 4.14
N GLN A 36 -8.92 15.70 4.72
CA GLN A 36 -7.88 15.25 5.65
C GLN A 36 -6.77 14.54 4.90
N ASN A 37 -5.55 14.64 5.45
CA ASN A 37 -4.44 13.81 4.97
C ASN A 37 -4.47 12.53 5.77
N VAL A 38 -4.22 11.40 5.13
CA VAL A 38 -4.10 10.13 5.83
C VAL A 38 -2.90 9.39 5.29
N THR A 39 -2.26 8.58 6.11
CA THR A 39 -1.08 7.82 5.70
C THR A 39 -1.34 6.33 5.83
N LEU A 40 -1.02 5.63 4.77
CA LEU A 40 -1.13 4.18 4.73
C LEU A 40 0.27 3.61 4.90
N SER A 41 0.40 2.59 5.73
CA SER A 41 1.71 2.00 5.99
C SER A 41 1.93 0.76 5.14
N CYS A 42 3.15 0.57 4.72
CA CYS A 42 3.55 -0.63 4.02
C CYS A 42 4.96 -0.99 4.46
N GLU A 43 5.14 -2.21 4.93
CA GLU A 43 6.45 -2.68 5.36
C GLU A 43 6.71 -4.07 4.82
N GLN A 44 7.95 -4.36 4.50
CA GLN A 44 8.33 -5.66 4.01
C GLN A 44 9.60 -6.13 4.71
N ASN A 45 9.69 -7.42 4.94
CA ASN A 45 10.87 -8.01 5.54
C ASN A 45 11.54 -8.98 4.57
N LEU A 46 11.40 -8.72 3.28
CA LEU A 46 11.94 -9.57 2.24
C LEU A 46 13.31 -9.09 1.73
N ASN A 47 13.79 -8.01 2.31
CA ASN A 47 15.07 -7.43 1.91
C ASN A 47 15.03 -6.97 0.44
N HIS A 48 13.87 -6.49 0.00
CA HIS A 48 13.70 -6.02 -1.37
C HIS A 48 14.09 -4.56 -1.50
N ASP A 49 14.74 -4.22 -2.58
CA ASP A 49 15.14 -2.84 -2.81
C ASP A 49 13.98 -2.01 -3.36
N ALA A 50 13.12 -2.59 -4.14
CA ALA A 50 12.06 -1.83 -4.80
C ALA A 50 10.72 -2.01 -4.11
N MET A 51 9.97 -0.92 -4.00
CA MET A 51 8.61 -0.94 -3.44
C MET A 51 7.71 -0.07 -4.30
N TYR A 52 6.41 -0.41 -4.31
CA TYR A 52 5.44 0.19 -5.21
C TYR A 52 4.12 0.41 -4.51
N TRP A 53 3.41 1.48 -4.89
CA TRP A 53 2.03 1.68 -4.47
C TRP A 53 1.14 1.74 -5.70
N TYR A 54 0.07 0.97 -5.65
CA TYR A 54 -0.93 0.92 -6.72
C TYR A 54 -2.29 1.24 -6.16
N ARG A 55 -3.18 1.68 -7.03
CA ARG A 55 -4.56 1.94 -6.69
C ARG A 55 -5.44 1.12 -7.63
N GLN A 56 -6.49 0.52 -7.10
CA GLN A 56 -7.45 -0.21 -7.90
C GLN A 56 -8.84 0.35 -7.66
N ASP A 57 -9.51 0.72 -8.73
CA ASP A 57 -10.90 1.18 -8.68
C ASP A 57 -11.79 0.06 -9.22
N PRO A 58 -13.08 0.06 -8.86
CA PRO A 58 -13.97 -1.01 -9.29
C PRO A 58 -13.97 -1.17 -10.82
N GLY A 59 -13.81 -2.40 -11.26
CA GLY A 59 -13.84 -2.68 -12.70
C GLY A 59 -12.61 -2.27 -13.47
N GLN A 60 -11.56 -1.83 -12.79
CA GLN A 60 -10.35 -1.37 -13.46
C GLN A 60 -9.14 -2.14 -12.99
N GLY A 61 -8.07 -2.10 -13.75
CA GLY A 61 -6.82 -2.71 -13.36
C GLY A 61 -6.05 -1.83 -12.40
N LEU A 62 -4.91 -2.30 -11.97
CA LEU A 62 -4.05 -1.55 -11.07
C LEU A 62 -3.42 -0.37 -11.80
N ARG A 63 -3.31 0.75 -11.11
CA ARG A 63 -2.63 1.92 -11.65
C ARG A 63 -1.55 2.33 -10.67
N LEU A 64 -0.35 2.59 -11.18
CA LEU A 64 0.81 2.89 -10.36
C LEU A 64 0.75 4.35 -9.87
N ILE A 65 0.88 4.52 -8.56
CA ILE A 65 0.86 5.85 -7.94
C ILE A 65 2.29 6.37 -7.80
N TYR A 66 3.12 5.64 -7.07
CA TYR A 66 4.52 5.97 -6.84
C TYR A 66 5.32 4.68 -6.72
N TYR A 67 6.61 4.76 -6.97
CA TYR A 67 7.47 3.64 -6.71
C TYR A 67 8.87 4.11 -6.29
N SER A 68 9.61 3.23 -5.66
CA SER A 68 10.95 3.51 -5.17
C SER A 68 11.83 2.33 -5.54
N GLN A 69 12.91 2.58 -6.23
CA GLN A 69 13.83 1.52 -6.63
C GLN A 69 14.87 1.28 -5.55
N ILE A 70 15.11 2.24 -4.69
CA ILE A 70 16.11 2.12 -3.66
C ILE A 70 15.79 3.11 -2.54
N VAL A 71 16.33 2.86 -1.35
CA VAL A 71 16.09 3.72 -0.19
C VAL A 71 16.52 5.16 -0.51
N ASN A 72 15.78 6.09 0.02
CA ASN A 72 16.00 7.53 -0.15
C ASN A 72 15.75 8.04 -1.58
N ASP A 73 15.03 7.27 -2.38
CA ASP A 73 14.68 7.68 -3.72
C ASP A 73 13.27 7.19 -4.04
N PHE A 74 12.52 7.95 -4.80
CA PHE A 74 11.22 7.53 -5.28
C PHE A 74 10.84 8.32 -6.52
N GLN A 75 9.93 7.79 -7.30
CA GLN A 75 9.52 8.41 -8.55
C GLN A 75 8.02 8.30 -8.73
N LYS A 76 7.45 9.25 -9.45
CA LYS A 76 6.03 9.27 -9.71
C LYS A 76 5.64 8.15 -10.66
N GLY A 77 4.49 7.57 -10.39
CA GLY A 77 3.85 6.67 -11.35
C GLY A 77 2.92 7.45 -12.24
N ASP A 78 1.89 6.78 -12.74
CA ASP A 78 0.98 7.39 -13.70
C ASP A 78 -0.06 8.29 -13.05
N ILE A 79 -0.36 8.09 -11.78
CA ILE A 79 -1.41 8.85 -11.11
C ILE A 79 -0.94 9.37 -9.76
N ALA A 80 0.20 10.01 -9.73
CA ALA A 80 0.82 10.48 -8.48
C ALA A 80 0.14 11.70 -7.87
N GLU A 81 -0.70 12.40 -8.63
CA GLU A 81 -1.30 13.63 -8.15
C GLU A 81 -2.19 13.41 -6.94
N GLY A 82 -2.00 14.19 -5.90
CA GLY A 82 -2.77 14.03 -4.67
C GLY A 82 -2.19 13.01 -3.71
N TYR A 83 -1.00 12.50 -3.99
CA TYR A 83 -0.34 11.52 -3.16
C TYR A 83 1.10 11.93 -2.90
N SER A 84 1.66 11.43 -1.81
CA SER A 84 3.09 11.58 -1.57
C SER A 84 3.61 10.34 -0.88
N VAL A 85 4.90 10.10 -0.97
CA VAL A 85 5.54 8.95 -0.36
C VAL A 85 6.86 9.35 0.26
N SER A 86 7.42 8.47 1.04
CA SER A 86 8.79 8.62 1.50
C SER A 86 9.43 7.25 1.55
N ARG A 87 10.74 7.17 1.43
CA ARG A 87 11.47 5.91 1.52
C ARG A 87 12.72 6.12 2.35
N GLU A 88 12.52 6.37 3.64
CA GLU A 88 13.65 6.62 4.52
C GLU A 88 14.30 5.35 5.01
N LYS A 89 13.59 4.24 4.92
CA LYS A 89 14.09 2.95 5.31
C LYS A 89 13.81 1.96 4.19
N LYS A 90 14.66 0.97 4.04
CA LYS A 90 14.48 -0.03 3.02
C LYS A 90 13.18 -0.79 3.20
N GLU A 91 12.79 -1.04 4.43
CA GLU A 91 11.64 -1.85 4.75
C GLU A 91 10.30 -1.14 4.69
N SER A 92 10.30 0.18 4.57
CA SER A 92 9.08 0.95 4.77
C SER A 92 8.83 1.94 3.64
N PHE A 93 7.61 1.98 3.15
CA PHE A 93 7.24 2.87 2.04
C PHE A 93 5.84 3.42 2.29
N PRO A 94 5.71 4.37 3.22
CA PRO A 94 4.38 4.90 3.52
C PRO A 94 3.83 5.77 2.39
N LEU A 95 2.51 5.70 2.18
CA LEU A 95 1.81 6.52 1.19
C LEU A 95 0.90 7.48 1.92
N THR A 96 1.02 8.77 1.64
CA THR A 96 0.11 9.76 2.18
C THR A 96 -0.88 10.16 1.10
N VAL A 97 -2.16 10.04 1.43
CA VAL A 97 -3.23 10.52 0.58
C VAL A 97 -3.50 11.93 1.07
N THR A 98 -3.15 12.92 0.28
CA THR A 98 -3.20 14.30 0.73
C THR A 98 -4.59 14.89 0.54
N SER A 99 -4.82 16.05 1.14
CA SER A 99 -6.09 16.72 0.99
C SER A 99 -6.36 17.11 -0.45
N ALA A 100 -5.35 17.15 -1.28
CA ALA A 100 -5.50 17.49 -2.69
C ALA A 100 -6.11 16.37 -3.52
N GLN A 101 -6.12 15.14 -2.99
CA GLN A 101 -6.72 14.04 -3.73
C GLN A 101 -8.24 14.13 -3.62
N LYS A 102 -8.90 14.38 -4.74
CA LYS A 102 -10.35 14.60 -4.73
C LYS A 102 -11.15 13.31 -4.72
N ASN A 103 -10.60 12.23 -5.22
CA ASN A 103 -11.31 10.95 -5.28
C ASN A 103 -10.48 9.85 -4.67
N PRO A 104 -10.27 9.90 -3.35
CA PRO A 104 -9.36 8.94 -2.73
C PRO A 104 -9.97 7.57 -2.42
N THR A 105 -11.28 7.42 -2.55
CA THR A 105 -11.92 6.14 -2.23
C THR A 105 -11.50 5.10 -3.24
N ALA A 106 -10.78 4.11 -2.79
CA ALA A 106 -10.24 3.05 -3.64
C ALA A 106 -9.60 1.97 -2.78
N PHE A 107 -9.13 0.93 -3.43
CA PHE A 107 -8.37 -0.12 -2.79
C PHE A 107 -6.91 0.12 -3.13
N TYR A 108 -6.07 0.20 -2.10
CA TYR A 108 -4.65 0.54 -2.28
C TYR A 108 -3.80 -0.68 -1.99
N LEU A 109 -2.89 -0.99 -2.90
CA LEU A 109 -2.00 -2.15 -2.78
C LEU A 109 -0.56 -1.72 -2.81
N CYS A 110 0.20 -2.25 -1.87
CA CYS A 110 1.64 -2.05 -1.83
C CYS A 110 2.31 -3.32 -2.33
N ALA A 111 3.42 -3.18 -2.99
CA ALA A 111 4.17 -4.31 -3.50
C ALA A 111 5.66 -4.08 -3.32
N SER A 112 6.45 -5.13 -3.40
CA SER A 112 7.90 -5.01 -3.39
C SER A 112 8.52 -6.03 -4.34
N SER A 113 9.74 -5.78 -4.75
CA SER A 113 10.48 -6.72 -5.59
C SER A 113 11.97 -6.50 -5.41
N MET A 114 12.75 -7.49 -5.79
CA MET A 114 14.19 -7.32 -5.83
C MET A 114 14.50 -6.51 -7.07
N PHE A 115 15.40 -5.55 -6.94
CA PHE A 115 15.78 -4.75 -8.10
C PHE A 115 17.05 -5.35 -8.69
N LEU A 116 16.97 -5.84 -9.92
CA LEU A 116 18.11 -6.42 -10.61
C LEU A 116 18.33 -5.67 -11.92
N PRO A 117 19.19 -4.68 -11.90
CA PRO A 117 19.43 -3.87 -13.09
C PRO A 117 19.86 -4.74 -14.26
N GLY A 118 19.22 -4.55 -15.40
CA GLY A 118 19.58 -5.32 -16.57
C GLY A 118 19.08 -6.75 -16.60
N GLY A 119 18.36 -7.13 -15.56
CA GLY A 119 17.80 -8.47 -15.51
C GLY A 119 16.37 -8.52 -16.03
N PRO A 120 15.75 -9.68 -15.99
CA PRO A 120 14.36 -9.79 -16.40
C PRO A 120 13.47 -9.09 -15.39
N ALA A 121 12.23 -8.88 -15.74
CA ALA A 121 11.29 -8.23 -14.83
C ALA A 121 11.18 -9.07 -13.57
N ASP A 122 11.26 -8.41 -12.43
CA ASP A 122 11.19 -9.09 -11.17
C ASP A 122 9.77 -9.42 -10.79
N THR A 123 9.63 -10.50 -10.05
CA THR A 123 8.35 -10.85 -9.48
C THR A 123 8.02 -9.85 -8.39
N GLN A 124 6.83 -9.30 -8.45
CA GLN A 124 6.37 -8.42 -7.39
C GLN A 124 5.56 -9.20 -6.37
N TYR A 125 5.77 -8.88 -5.10
CA TYR A 125 5.04 -9.50 -4.01
C TYR A 125 4.13 -8.42 -3.46
N PHE A 126 2.87 -8.77 -3.25
CA PHE A 126 1.86 -7.77 -2.86
C PHE A 126 1.43 -7.95 -1.42
N GLY A 127 1.12 -6.85 -0.78
CA GLY A 127 0.50 -6.88 0.54
C GLY A 127 -0.99 -7.16 0.43
N PRO A 128 -1.68 -7.21 1.56
CA PRO A 128 -3.11 -7.53 1.59
C PRO A 128 -4.03 -6.40 1.17
N GLY A 129 -3.52 -5.20 1.08
CA GLY A 129 -4.32 -4.07 0.63
C GLY A 129 -4.96 -3.28 1.75
N THR A 130 -5.31 -2.03 1.44
CA THR A 130 -6.03 -1.14 2.34
C THR A 130 -7.22 -0.57 1.58
N ARG A 131 -8.40 -0.65 2.16
CA ARG A 131 -9.57 -0.03 1.56
C ARG A 131 -9.81 1.31 2.22
N LEU A 132 -9.72 2.38 1.46
CA LEU A 132 -9.95 3.73 1.95
C LEU A 132 -11.31 4.22 1.46
N THR A 133 -12.08 4.76 2.37
CA THR A 133 -13.41 5.30 2.05
C THR A 133 -13.51 6.71 2.61
N VAL A 134 -14.04 7.63 1.82
CA VAL A 134 -14.28 8.98 2.28
C VAL A 134 -15.70 9.06 2.82
N LEU A 135 -15.83 9.62 4.00
CA LEU A 135 -17.15 9.77 4.63
C LEU A 135 -17.79 11.10 4.21
#